data_abc26210ddd5abe32e50f8b1a43c3643
#
_entry.id   abc26210ddd5abe32e50f8b1a43c3643
#
_cell.length_a   1.000
_cell.length_b   1.000
_cell.length_c   1.000
_cell.angle_alpha   90.00
_cell.angle_beta   90.00
_cell.angle_gamma   90.00
#
_symmetry.space_group_name_H-M   'P 1'
#
loop_
_entity.id
_entity.type
_entity.pdbx_description
1 polymer ?
#
loop_
_entity_poly.entity_id
_entity_poly.type
_entity_poly.pdbx_seq_one_letter_code
_entity_poly.pdbx_strand_id
1 'polypeptide(L)'
;ESMFTQVRSANRRVSPVEDNKHKVVIKAVYVVLEPQYQNSLTEAAKSINEMNGPVGIDLSGYLIEELRNDKNYEDFKADIASADIFVASLIFIEDLAQKVVEAVSPYKENLKASIIFPSMPEVMRLNKLGSFSMAQLGQSKSIIGDLIKKKKESDGASFQDSMLKLLNTLPSILKYLPVEKAQDARTFILSFQYWLGGTTENLKNFLLMISEKYVITENLKDQLEEFKIQDPETFPDLGIWHPMAPNMFESLKEYQNWENNRNDIKPKDNKTPTIGLVLQRSHIV
;
A
#
# COMPACT_ATOMS: atom_id res chain seq x y z
N GLU A 1 -3.33 -24.97 17.15
CA GLU A 1 -3.46 -23.83 16.21
C GLU A 1 -4.88 -23.31 16.28
N SER A 2 -5.06 -22.02 16.58
CA SER A 2 -6.39 -21.45 16.69
C SER A 2 -7.05 -21.38 15.31
N MET A 3 -8.37 -21.54 15.27
CA MET A 3 -9.19 -21.44 14.06
C MET A 3 -8.91 -20.13 13.27
N PHE A 4 -8.54 -19.04 13.96
CA PHE A 4 -8.14 -17.76 13.38
C PHE A 4 -6.81 -17.80 12.63
N THR A 5 -5.87 -18.64 13.02
CA THR A 5 -4.58 -18.81 12.34
C THR A 5 -4.75 -19.51 11.00
N GLN A 6 -5.65 -20.48 10.91
CA GLN A 6 -5.96 -21.18 9.65
C GLN A 6 -6.67 -20.30 8.63
N VAL A 7 -7.62 -19.46 9.06
CA VAL A 7 -8.33 -18.54 8.17
C VAL A 7 -7.38 -17.47 7.59
N ARG A 8 -6.43 -16.98 8.38
CA ARG A 8 -5.43 -15.99 7.92
C ARG A 8 -4.46 -16.57 6.89
N SER A 9 -4.03 -17.82 7.05
CA SER A 9 -3.11 -18.46 6.10
C SER A 9 -3.76 -18.79 4.75
N ALA A 10 -5.07 -18.99 4.69
CA ALA A 10 -5.79 -19.30 3.46
C ALA A 10 -5.82 -18.12 2.45
N ASN A 11 -5.82 -16.86 2.93
CA ASN A 11 -5.89 -15.66 2.09
C ASN A 11 -4.49 -15.09 1.75
N ARG A 12 -3.44 -15.81 2.09
CA ARG A 12 -2.05 -15.33 1.96
C ARG A 12 -1.52 -15.36 0.54
N ARG A 13 -2.05 -16.25 -0.31
CA ARG A 13 -1.55 -16.47 -1.66
C ARG A 13 -2.63 -16.29 -2.70
N VAL A 14 -2.27 -15.59 -3.78
CA VAL A 14 -3.07 -15.47 -4.99
C VAL A 14 -2.19 -15.79 -6.18
N SER A 15 -2.62 -16.71 -7.01
CA SER A 15 -1.93 -17.03 -8.26
C SER A 15 -2.87 -16.87 -9.45
N PRO A 16 -2.39 -16.49 -10.63
CA PRO A 16 -3.19 -16.48 -11.84
C PRO A 16 -3.74 -17.89 -12.15
N VAL A 17 -4.93 -17.95 -12.72
CA VAL A 17 -5.49 -19.21 -13.20
C VAL A 17 -4.67 -19.68 -14.43
N GLU A 18 -4.34 -20.97 -14.51
CA GLU A 18 -3.48 -21.53 -15.58
C GLU A 18 -4.02 -21.26 -17.00
N ASP A 19 -5.33 -21.18 -17.16
CA ASP A 19 -5.99 -20.91 -18.45
C ASP A 19 -5.94 -19.43 -18.86
N ASN A 20 -5.50 -18.53 -17.98
CA ASN A 20 -5.37 -17.12 -18.28
C ASN A 20 -4.13 -16.87 -19.14
N LYS A 21 -4.32 -16.24 -20.29
CA LYS A 21 -3.25 -15.97 -21.28
C LYS A 21 -2.40 -14.75 -20.93
N HIS A 22 -1.96 -14.65 -19.68
CA HIS A 22 -1.04 -13.59 -19.29
C HIS A 22 0.31 -13.76 -20.00
N LYS A 23 0.88 -12.67 -20.53
CA LYS A 23 2.21 -12.66 -21.17
C LYS A 23 3.32 -12.60 -20.13
N VAL A 24 3.06 -11.97 -18.98
CA VAL A 24 3.99 -11.84 -17.87
C VAL A 24 3.25 -12.11 -16.56
N VAL A 25 3.81 -12.97 -15.73
CA VAL A 25 3.38 -13.15 -14.34
C VAL A 25 4.41 -12.52 -13.43
N ILE A 26 3.98 -11.54 -12.65
CA ILE A 26 4.82 -10.78 -11.73
C ILE A 26 4.65 -11.34 -10.34
N LYS A 27 5.75 -11.73 -9.71
CA LYS A 27 5.74 -12.20 -8.33
C LYS A 27 5.91 -11.04 -7.36
N ALA A 28 4.88 -10.79 -6.57
CA ALA A 28 4.86 -9.79 -5.52
C ALA A 28 4.78 -10.43 -4.14
N VAL A 29 5.60 -9.96 -3.22
CA VAL A 29 5.63 -10.41 -1.82
C VAL A 29 5.43 -9.21 -0.92
N TYR A 30 4.60 -9.33 0.10
CA TYR A 30 4.39 -8.26 1.07
C TYR A 30 4.45 -8.76 2.52
N VAL A 31 4.84 -7.84 3.40
CA VAL A 31 4.76 -8.00 4.86
C VAL A 31 4.07 -6.76 5.43
N VAL A 32 2.95 -6.97 6.12
CA VAL A 32 2.14 -5.89 6.68
C VAL A 32 1.75 -6.18 8.13
N LEU A 33 1.44 -5.13 8.87
CA LEU A 33 0.94 -5.26 10.24
C LEU A 33 -0.56 -5.60 10.27
N GLU A 34 -1.35 -4.98 9.40
CA GLU A 34 -2.80 -4.94 9.50
C GLU A 34 -3.49 -5.89 8.52
N PRO A 35 -4.42 -6.75 9.01
CA PRO A 35 -5.13 -7.72 8.16
C PRO A 35 -5.94 -7.11 7.01
N GLN A 36 -6.42 -5.85 7.15
CA GLN A 36 -7.18 -5.19 6.10
C GLN A 36 -6.35 -4.96 4.84
N TYR A 37 -5.06 -4.66 4.96
CA TYR A 37 -4.17 -4.56 3.80
C TYR A 37 -3.98 -5.91 3.11
N GLN A 38 -3.94 -7.00 3.87
CA GLN A 38 -3.91 -8.34 3.32
C GLN A 38 -5.15 -8.61 2.46
N ASN A 39 -6.33 -8.26 2.95
CA ASN A 39 -7.58 -8.44 2.21
C ASN A 39 -7.61 -7.58 0.94
N SER A 40 -7.28 -6.30 1.05
CA SER A 40 -7.31 -5.38 -0.09
C SER A 40 -6.28 -5.75 -1.16
N LEU A 41 -5.08 -6.18 -0.79
CA LEU A 41 -4.06 -6.67 -1.73
C LEU A 41 -4.48 -7.98 -2.40
N THR A 42 -5.09 -8.90 -1.66
CA THR A 42 -5.63 -10.16 -2.19
C THR A 42 -6.68 -9.87 -3.26
N GLU A 43 -7.66 -9.03 -2.98
CA GLU A 43 -8.72 -8.67 -3.93
C GLU A 43 -8.16 -7.87 -5.12
N ALA A 44 -7.18 -7.00 -4.91
CA ALA A 44 -6.50 -6.28 -5.98
C ALA A 44 -5.79 -7.24 -6.95
N ALA A 45 -5.04 -8.20 -6.45
CA ALA A 45 -4.36 -9.20 -7.27
C ALA A 45 -5.34 -10.09 -8.03
N LYS A 46 -6.42 -10.54 -7.38
CA LYS A 46 -7.50 -11.28 -8.05
C LYS A 46 -8.11 -10.48 -9.18
N SER A 47 -8.45 -9.21 -8.92
CA SER A 47 -9.02 -8.31 -9.93
C SER A 47 -8.11 -8.15 -11.15
N ILE A 48 -6.80 -7.99 -10.95
CA ILE A 48 -5.83 -7.93 -12.06
C ILE A 48 -5.81 -9.24 -12.85
N ASN A 49 -5.80 -10.38 -12.17
CA ASN A 49 -5.77 -11.68 -12.82
C ASN A 49 -7.04 -11.98 -13.63
N GLU A 50 -8.20 -11.53 -13.13
CA GLU A 50 -9.50 -11.69 -13.80
C GLU A 50 -9.67 -10.81 -15.03
N MET A 51 -8.89 -9.71 -15.15
CA MET A 51 -8.95 -8.84 -16.34
C MET A 51 -8.44 -9.52 -17.62
N ASN A 52 -7.82 -10.69 -17.52
CA ASN A 52 -7.21 -11.43 -18.64
C ASN A 52 -6.25 -10.56 -19.50
N GLY A 53 -5.66 -9.55 -18.89
CA GLY A 53 -4.70 -8.67 -19.53
C GLY A 53 -3.33 -9.31 -19.67
N PRO A 54 -2.35 -8.54 -20.19
CA PRO A 54 -0.99 -9.05 -20.41
C PRO A 54 -0.26 -9.38 -19.09
N VAL A 55 -0.71 -8.84 -17.96
CA VAL A 55 -0.08 -8.99 -16.65
C VAL A 55 -0.94 -9.86 -15.75
N GLY A 56 -0.34 -10.88 -15.16
CA GLY A 56 -0.85 -11.62 -14.01
C GLY A 56 0.00 -11.33 -12.78
N ILE A 57 -0.61 -11.41 -11.59
CA ILE A 57 0.06 -11.23 -10.30
C ILE A 57 0.05 -12.54 -9.53
N ASP A 58 1.24 -13.01 -9.18
CA ASP A 58 1.45 -14.06 -8.19
C ASP A 58 1.81 -13.39 -6.86
N LEU A 59 0.86 -13.34 -5.95
CA LEU A 59 0.96 -12.62 -4.68
C LEU A 59 1.18 -13.59 -3.53
N SER A 60 2.20 -13.33 -2.72
CA SER A 60 2.44 -14.00 -1.44
C SER A 60 2.49 -12.98 -0.33
N GLY A 61 1.63 -13.12 0.67
CA GLY A 61 1.48 -12.15 1.74
C GLY A 61 1.72 -12.71 3.13
N TYR A 62 2.23 -11.86 4.00
CA TYR A 62 2.53 -12.19 5.38
C TYR A 62 2.07 -11.06 6.30
N LEU A 63 1.39 -11.42 7.38
CA LEU A 63 1.30 -10.54 8.54
C LEU A 63 2.61 -10.64 9.31
N ILE A 64 3.11 -9.53 9.83
CA ILE A 64 4.43 -9.48 10.46
C ILE A 64 4.60 -10.52 11.58
N GLU A 65 3.58 -10.76 12.40
CA GLU A 65 3.61 -11.73 13.48
C GLU A 65 3.68 -13.19 12.99
N GLU A 66 3.28 -13.47 11.75
CA GLU A 66 3.40 -14.81 11.16
C GLU A 66 4.85 -15.23 10.97
N LEU A 67 5.78 -14.28 10.87
CA LEU A 67 7.21 -14.55 10.74
C LEU A 67 7.87 -15.09 12.02
N ARG A 68 7.15 -15.11 13.15
CA ARG A 68 7.60 -15.79 14.36
C ARG A 68 7.56 -17.31 14.21
N ASN A 69 6.74 -17.82 13.33
CA ASN A 69 6.68 -19.24 13.01
C ASN A 69 7.80 -19.57 12.00
N ASP A 70 8.64 -20.55 12.33
CA ASP A 70 9.81 -20.90 11.53
C ASP A 70 9.43 -21.34 10.12
N LYS A 71 8.34 -22.09 9.94
CA LYS A 71 7.87 -22.52 8.62
C LYS A 71 7.44 -21.31 7.78
N ASN A 72 6.68 -20.39 8.35
CA ASN A 72 6.27 -19.18 7.64
C ASN A 72 7.46 -18.32 7.26
N TYR A 73 8.47 -18.26 8.13
CA TYR A 73 9.69 -17.52 7.85
C TYR A 73 10.52 -18.17 6.73
N GLU A 74 10.63 -19.50 6.70
CA GLU A 74 11.28 -20.21 5.59
C GLU A 74 10.50 -20.02 4.27
N ASP A 75 9.17 -20.09 4.30
CA ASP A 75 8.31 -19.79 3.15
C ASP A 75 8.53 -18.36 2.66
N PHE A 76 8.61 -17.40 3.56
CA PHE A 76 8.87 -15.99 3.23
C PHE A 76 10.23 -15.82 2.54
N LYS A 77 11.29 -16.42 3.07
CA LYS A 77 12.63 -16.37 2.44
C LYS A 77 12.62 -16.99 1.04
N ALA A 78 11.93 -18.10 0.86
CA ALA A 78 11.78 -18.74 -0.44
C ALA A 78 11.00 -17.87 -1.43
N ASP A 79 9.93 -17.20 -0.98
CA ASP A 79 9.16 -16.29 -1.80
C ASP A 79 9.98 -15.07 -2.23
N ILE A 80 10.74 -14.47 -1.31
CA ILE A 80 11.62 -13.32 -1.61
C ILE A 80 12.71 -13.69 -2.61
N ALA A 81 13.26 -14.90 -2.54
CA ALA A 81 14.32 -15.34 -3.45
C ALA A 81 13.92 -15.28 -4.95
N SER A 82 12.63 -15.38 -5.24
CA SER A 82 12.09 -15.33 -6.62
C SER A 82 11.16 -14.14 -6.87
N ALA A 83 11.07 -13.18 -5.95
CA ALA A 83 10.18 -12.03 -6.08
C ALA A 83 10.70 -10.99 -7.08
N ASP A 84 9.77 -10.36 -7.80
CA ASP A 84 10.01 -9.16 -8.59
C ASP A 84 9.78 -7.89 -7.77
N ILE A 85 8.74 -7.90 -6.94
CA ILE A 85 8.30 -6.77 -6.11
C ILE A 85 8.24 -7.19 -4.65
N PHE A 86 8.77 -6.37 -3.75
CA PHE A 86 8.61 -6.49 -2.33
C PHE A 86 7.96 -5.24 -1.74
N VAL A 87 6.99 -5.42 -0.88
CA VAL A 87 6.28 -4.33 -0.19
C VAL A 87 6.23 -4.62 1.31
N ALA A 88 6.57 -3.63 2.12
CA ALA A 88 6.44 -3.74 3.58
C ALA A 88 5.87 -2.47 4.19
N SER A 89 5.15 -2.59 5.29
CA SER A 89 4.55 -1.46 6.00
C SER A 89 4.44 -1.72 7.51
N LEU A 90 4.73 -0.66 8.30
CA LEU A 90 4.55 -0.63 9.75
C LEU A 90 5.35 -1.69 10.53
N ILE A 91 6.55 -1.99 10.09
CA ILE A 91 7.44 -2.94 10.77
C ILE A 91 8.25 -2.18 11.82
N PHE A 92 7.79 -2.20 13.07
CA PHE A 92 8.39 -1.50 14.21
C PHE A 92 8.80 -2.40 15.37
N ILE A 93 8.68 -3.72 15.21
CA ILE A 93 9.10 -4.71 16.22
C ILE A 93 10.51 -5.17 15.86
N GLU A 94 11.47 -4.89 16.71
CA GLU A 94 12.90 -4.99 16.43
C GLU A 94 13.34 -6.38 15.94
N ASP A 95 12.96 -7.46 16.63
CA ASP A 95 13.31 -8.83 16.25
C ASP A 95 12.68 -9.26 14.92
N LEU A 96 11.46 -8.81 14.63
CA LEU A 96 10.78 -9.07 13.36
C LEU A 96 11.35 -8.22 12.23
N ALA A 97 11.69 -6.95 12.51
CA ALA A 97 12.39 -6.09 11.57
C ALA A 97 13.72 -6.70 11.13
N GLN A 98 14.49 -7.24 12.07
CA GLN A 98 15.73 -7.93 11.76
C GLN A 98 15.51 -9.14 10.86
N LYS A 99 14.52 -9.98 11.15
CA LYS A 99 14.15 -11.13 10.29
C LYS A 99 13.81 -10.69 8.85
N VAL A 100 13.07 -9.59 8.69
CA VAL A 100 12.76 -9.05 7.34
C VAL A 100 14.02 -8.59 6.64
N VAL A 101 14.89 -7.85 7.31
CA VAL A 101 16.17 -7.38 6.75
C VAL A 101 17.06 -8.55 6.35
N GLU A 102 17.21 -9.56 7.19
CA GLU A 102 18.01 -10.76 6.90
C GLU A 102 17.48 -11.54 5.70
N ALA A 103 16.15 -11.63 5.56
CA ALA A 103 15.53 -12.35 4.44
C ALA A 103 15.64 -11.60 3.11
N VAL A 104 15.48 -10.26 3.13
CA VAL A 104 15.35 -9.44 1.92
C VAL A 104 16.70 -8.93 1.42
N SER A 105 17.61 -8.54 2.31
CA SER A 105 18.90 -7.93 1.93
C SER A 105 19.69 -8.73 0.90
N PRO A 106 19.79 -10.06 0.97
CA PRO A 106 20.53 -10.83 -0.02
C PRO A 106 19.96 -10.71 -1.45
N TYR A 107 18.68 -10.41 -1.58
CA TYR A 107 17.97 -10.36 -2.86
C TYR A 107 17.60 -8.94 -3.30
N LYS A 108 17.98 -7.91 -2.53
CA LYS A 108 17.62 -6.51 -2.81
C LYS A 108 17.96 -6.11 -4.24
N GLU A 109 19.15 -6.48 -4.73
CA GLU A 109 19.58 -6.13 -6.09
C GLU A 109 18.82 -6.90 -7.18
N ASN A 110 18.27 -8.07 -6.86
CA ASN A 110 17.49 -8.87 -7.78
C ASN A 110 16.02 -8.39 -7.86
N LEU A 111 15.51 -7.75 -6.82
CA LEU A 111 14.18 -7.16 -6.82
C LEU A 111 14.11 -6.04 -7.86
N LYS A 112 13.06 -6.04 -8.66
CA LYS A 112 12.77 -4.98 -9.63
C LYS A 112 12.27 -3.70 -8.94
N ALA A 113 11.54 -3.87 -7.85
CA ALA A 113 11.08 -2.80 -6.98
C ALA A 113 10.96 -3.31 -5.53
N SER A 114 11.37 -2.48 -4.59
CA SER A 114 11.19 -2.70 -3.16
C SER A 114 10.64 -1.41 -2.55
N ILE A 115 9.41 -1.47 -2.05
CA ILE A 115 8.70 -0.31 -1.52
C ILE A 115 8.43 -0.56 -0.04
N ILE A 116 9.12 0.19 0.80
CA ILE A 116 8.95 0.11 2.25
C ILE A 116 8.25 1.38 2.71
N PHE A 117 7.02 1.22 3.13
CA PHE A 117 6.28 2.26 3.82
C PHE A 117 6.79 2.33 5.27
N PRO A 118 6.51 3.41 5.99
CA PRO A 118 7.18 3.69 7.24
C PRO A 118 7.31 2.50 8.18
N SER A 119 8.55 2.28 8.57
CA SER A 119 9.03 1.18 9.36
C SER A 119 10.30 1.61 10.09
N MET A 120 10.91 0.70 10.86
CA MET A 120 12.22 0.94 11.47
C MET A 120 13.28 1.30 10.41
N PRO A 121 14.29 2.12 10.75
CA PRO A 121 15.29 2.62 9.79
C PRO A 121 16.00 1.53 8.98
N GLU A 122 16.32 0.41 9.59
CA GLU A 122 16.95 -0.73 8.93
C GLU A 122 16.06 -1.37 7.86
N VAL A 123 14.76 -1.42 8.08
CA VAL A 123 13.78 -1.89 7.08
C VAL A 123 13.62 -0.85 5.97
N MET A 124 13.59 0.44 6.33
CA MET A 124 13.47 1.53 5.34
C MET A 124 14.64 1.55 4.35
N ARG A 125 15.82 1.07 4.74
CA ARG A 125 16.99 0.95 3.83
C ARG A 125 16.79 -0.09 2.73
N LEU A 126 15.79 -0.95 2.83
CA LEU A 126 15.43 -1.90 1.78
C LEU A 126 14.67 -1.24 0.61
N ASN A 127 14.24 0.03 0.73
CA ASN A 127 13.63 0.76 -0.36
C ASN A 127 14.54 0.82 -1.58
N LYS A 128 13.98 0.48 -2.73
CA LYS A 128 14.62 0.55 -4.04
C LYS A 128 13.56 0.76 -5.12
N LEU A 129 13.53 1.94 -5.70
CA LEU A 129 12.69 2.28 -6.85
C LEU A 129 13.55 2.95 -7.91
N GLY A 130 14.03 2.16 -8.89
CA GLY A 130 14.96 2.66 -9.90
C GLY A 130 16.22 3.22 -9.25
N SER A 131 16.50 4.51 -9.48
CA SER A 131 17.64 5.23 -8.90
C SER A 131 17.36 5.80 -7.49
N PHE A 132 16.13 5.71 -7.00
CA PHE A 132 15.73 6.23 -5.69
C PHE A 132 15.94 5.18 -4.60
N SER A 133 16.62 5.58 -3.53
CA SER A 133 16.78 4.80 -2.30
C SER A 133 16.73 5.70 -1.07
N MET A 134 16.27 5.18 0.06
CA MET A 134 16.19 5.93 1.32
C MET A 134 17.58 6.28 1.89
N ALA A 135 18.63 5.53 1.54
CA ALA A 135 20.00 5.83 1.94
C ALA A 135 20.45 7.22 1.43
N GLN A 136 19.97 7.65 0.27
CA GLN A 136 20.28 8.96 -0.31
C GLN A 136 19.54 10.11 0.40
N LEU A 137 18.37 9.85 0.96
CA LEU A 137 17.62 10.82 1.77
C LEU A 137 18.27 11.04 3.14
N GLY A 138 18.92 10.01 3.70
CA GLY A 138 19.64 10.10 4.97
C GLY A 138 20.99 10.83 4.90
N GLN A 139 21.57 10.95 3.70
CA GLN A 139 22.83 11.68 3.47
C GLN A 139 22.61 13.20 3.28
N SER A 140 21.47 13.62 2.78
CA SER A 140 21.08 15.01 2.89
C SER A 140 20.74 15.28 4.35
N LYS A 141 21.52 16.15 5.01
CA LYS A 141 21.27 16.65 6.39
C LYS A 141 19.93 17.39 6.51
N SER A 142 18.93 17.01 5.72
CA SER A 142 17.68 17.68 5.54
C SER A 142 16.54 16.89 6.20
N ILE A 143 15.71 17.63 6.78
CA ILE A 143 14.29 17.54 7.17
C ILE A 143 13.74 16.11 7.44
N ILE A 144 14.07 15.09 6.64
CA ILE A 144 13.59 13.71 6.84
C ILE A 144 14.37 13.01 7.96
N GLY A 145 15.67 13.23 8.03
CA GLY A 145 16.51 12.75 9.14
C GLY A 145 16.09 13.37 10.48
N ASP A 146 15.72 14.65 10.47
CA ASP A 146 15.24 15.35 11.65
C ASP A 146 13.80 14.97 12.02
N LEU A 147 12.93 14.67 11.06
CA LEU A 147 11.60 14.14 11.29
C LEU A 147 11.64 12.73 11.91
N ILE A 148 12.57 11.90 11.44
CA ILE A 148 12.78 10.54 11.99
C ILE A 148 13.43 10.62 13.38
N LYS A 149 14.37 11.55 13.61
CA LYS A 149 15.02 11.74 14.92
C LYS A 149 14.11 12.36 15.97
N LYS A 150 13.29 13.35 15.62
CA LYS A 150 12.30 13.94 16.53
C LYS A 150 11.26 12.97 17.07
N LYS A 151 11.06 11.83 16.40
CA LYS A 151 10.13 10.80 16.87
C LYS A 151 10.62 10.04 18.11
N LYS A 152 11.91 10.10 18.46
CA LYS A 152 12.43 9.51 19.71
C LYS A 152 12.04 10.30 20.96
N GLU A 153 11.51 11.51 20.79
CA GLU A 153 11.24 12.44 21.92
C GLU A 153 9.77 12.86 22.08
N SER A 154 8.85 12.47 21.20
CA SER A 154 7.43 12.82 21.30
C SER A 154 6.51 11.60 21.30
N ASP A 155 6.22 11.10 22.47
CA ASP A 155 5.05 10.27 22.76
C ASP A 155 3.77 11.06 22.43
N GLY A 156 3.14 10.83 21.28
CA GLY A 156 1.81 11.33 21.03
C GLY A 156 1.44 11.87 19.65
N ALA A 157 2.38 12.15 18.77
CA ALA A 157 2.01 12.45 17.39
C ALA A 157 1.65 11.15 16.70
N SER A 158 0.42 11.06 16.15
CA SER A 158 -0.01 9.86 15.45
C SER A 158 0.95 9.59 14.29
N PHE A 159 1.18 8.32 14.01
CA PHE A 159 1.93 7.88 12.84
C PHE A 159 1.43 8.55 11.55
N GLN A 160 0.12 8.74 11.41
CA GLN A 160 -0.52 9.43 10.30
C GLN A 160 -0.06 10.89 10.17
N ASP A 161 0.08 11.63 11.28
CA ASP A 161 0.54 13.03 11.26
C ASP A 161 1.99 13.15 10.77
N SER A 162 2.84 12.21 11.17
CA SER A 162 4.22 12.13 10.70
C SER A 162 4.30 11.82 9.21
N MET A 163 3.37 11.00 8.70
CA MET A 163 3.26 10.63 7.29
C MET A 163 2.73 11.77 6.43
N LEU A 164 1.69 12.45 6.88
CA LEU A 164 1.16 13.62 6.20
C LEU A 164 2.22 14.73 6.11
N LYS A 165 3.00 14.95 7.18
CA LYS A 165 4.13 15.88 7.14
C LYS A 165 5.19 15.46 6.14
N LEU A 166 5.52 14.16 6.06
CA LEU A 166 6.45 13.64 5.07
C LEU A 166 5.93 13.89 3.65
N LEU A 167 4.69 13.52 3.36
CA LEU A 167 4.06 13.72 2.05
C LEU A 167 4.00 15.21 1.65
N ASN A 168 3.72 16.09 2.59
CA ASN A 168 3.67 17.54 2.34
C ASN A 168 5.05 18.16 2.13
N THR A 169 6.10 17.56 2.67
CA THR A 169 7.47 18.07 2.59
C THR A 169 8.22 17.55 1.37
N LEU A 170 7.93 16.32 0.93
CA LEU A 170 8.59 15.67 -0.21
C LEU A 170 8.53 16.48 -1.52
N PRO A 171 7.41 17.11 -1.92
CA PRO A 171 7.36 17.91 -3.14
C PRO A 171 8.38 19.05 -3.16
N SER A 172 8.70 19.64 -2.02
CA SER A 172 9.71 20.71 -1.93
C SER A 172 11.13 20.19 -2.13
N ILE A 173 11.40 18.96 -1.72
CA ILE A 173 12.70 18.31 -1.85
C ILE A 173 12.95 17.87 -3.30
N LEU A 174 11.90 17.47 -4.03
CA LEU A 174 12.01 17.02 -5.42
C LEU A 174 12.64 18.07 -6.36
N LYS A 175 12.55 19.35 -6.04
CA LYS A 175 13.14 20.43 -6.81
C LYS A 175 14.67 20.38 -6.85
N TYR A 176 15.29 19.75 -5.87
CA TYR A 176 16.74 19.66 -5.70
C TYR A 176 17.33 18.32 -6.16
N LEU A 177 16.49 17.39 -6.61
CA LEU A 177 16.95 16.08 -7.10
C LEU A 177 17.17 16.11 -8.62
N PRO A 178 18.16 15.37 -9.13
CA PRO A 178 18.29 15.12 -10.57
C PRO A 178 16.98 14.58 -11.15
N VAL A 179 16.70 14.90 -12.44
CA VAL A 179 15.40 14.62 -13.08
C VAL A 179 15.01 13.15 -12.96
N GLU A 180 15.92 12.22 -13.22
CA GLU A 180 15.65 10.77 -13.11
C GLU A 180 15.30 10.36 -11.67
N LYS A 181 16.09 10.82 -10.70
CA LYS A 181 15.83 10.54 -9.28
C LYS A 181 14.54 11.17 -8.79
N ALA A 182 14.19 12.35 -9.33
CA ALA A 182 12.94 13.02 -9.03
C ALA A 182 11.71 12.23 -9.51
N GLN A 183 11.79 11.56 -10.66
CA GLN A 183 10.71 10.72 -11.17
C GLN A 183 10.47 9.51 -10.27
N ASP A 184 11.52 8.80 -9.86
CA ASP A 184 11.41 7.65 -8.97
C ASP A 184 10.94 8.06 -7.57
N ALA A 185 11.38 9.21 -7.06
CA ALA A 185 10.89 9.77 -5.80
C ALA A 185 9.40 10.15 -5.88
N ARG A 186 8.95 10.71 -7.00
CA ARG A 186 7.51 10.97 -7.25
C ARG A 186 6.70 9.67 -7.28
N THR A 187 7.23 8.63 -7.89
CA THR A 187 6.60 7.30 -7.88
C THR A 187 6.47 6.74 -6.46
N PHE A 188 7.48 6.95 -5.61
CA PHE A 188 7.39 6.58 -4.20
C PHE A 188 6.28 7.36 -3.47
N ILE A 189 6.16 8.67 -3.69
CA ILE A 189 5.10 9.50 -3.12
C ILE A 189 3.73 9.02 -3.59
N LEU A 190 3.58 8.77 -4.88
CA LEU A 190 2.33 8.29 -5.47
C LEU A 190 1.96 6.90 -4.91
N SER A 191 2.94 6.00 -4.79
CA SER A 191 2.79 4.70 -4.13
C SER A 191 2.26 4.84 -2.70
N PHE A 192 2.78 5.83 -1.98
CA PHE A 192 2.36 6.12 -0.62
C PHE A 192 0.91 6.63 -0.56
N GLN A 193 0.48 7.46 -1.52
CA GLN A 193 -0.91 7.93 -1.61
C GLN A 193 -1.88 6.78 -1.87
N TYR A 194 -1.56 5.86 -2.78
CA TYR A 194 -2.33 4.63 -3.00
C TYR A 194 -2.43 3.79 -1.71
N TRP A 195 -1.30 3.63 -1.04
CA TRP A 195 -1.22 2.83 0.19
C TRP A 195 -2.05 3.42 1.32
N LEU A 196 -1.97 4.72 1.53
CA LEU A 196 -2.78 5.42 2.54
C LEU A 196 -4.28 5.33 2.24
N GLY A 197 -4.68 5.36 0.99
CA GLY A 197 -6.05 5.10 0.58
C GLY A 197 -6.50 3.69 0.99
N GLY A 198 -5.65 2.69 0.74
CA GLY A 198 -5.79 1.32 1.23
C GLY A 198 -6.97 0.53 0.66
N THR A 199 -7.74 1.11 -0.27
CA THR A 199 -8.85 0.42 -0.95
C THR A 199 -8.33 -0.63 -1.93
N THR A 200 -9.14 -1.61 -2.27
CA THR A 200 -8.82 -2.59 -3.31
C THR A 200 -8.46 -1.91 -4.63
N GLU A 201 -9.18 -0.89 -5.03
CA GLU A 201 -8.92 -0.15 -6.28
C GLU A 201 -7.61 0.62 -6.22
N ASN A 202 -7.31 1.31 -5.13
CA ASN A 202 -6.04 1.97 -4.94
C ASN A 202 -4.86 0.99 -4.98
N LEU A 203 -4.96 -0.15 -4.32
CA LEU A 203 -3.88 -1.14 -4.29
C LEU A 203 -3.72 -1.87 -5.63
N LYS A 204 -4.81 -2.05 -6.37
CA LYS A 204 -4.77 -2.54 -7.76
C LYS A 204 -3.98 -1.59 -8.66
N ASN A 205 -4.31 -0.31 -8.66
CA ASN A 205 -3.60 0.70 -9.43
C ASN A 205 -2.15 0.86 -8.99
N PHE A 206 -1.86 0.75 -7.69
CA PHE A 206 -0.51 0.70 -7.16
C PHE A 206 0.30 -0.46 -7.75
N LEU A 207 -0.21 -1.69 -7.71
CA LEU A 207 0.46 -2.86 -8.26
C LEU A 207 0.68 -2.74 -9.77
N LEU A 208 -0.30 -2.24 -10.51
CA LEU A 208 -0.17 -2.00 -11.95
C LEU A 208 0.87 -0.92 -12.27
N MET A 209 0.89 0.18 -11.53
CA MET A 209 1.86 1.25 -11.70
C MET A 209 3.30 0.78 -11.46
N ILE A 210 3.55 0.08 -10.37
CA ILE A 210 4.89 -0.45 -10.06
C ILE A 210 5.31 -1.48 -11.10
N SER A 211 4.39 -2.34 -11.53
CA SER A 211 4.64 -3.33 -12.57
C SER A 211 5.05 -2.67 -13.89
N GLU A 212 4.30 -1.68 -14.33
CA GLU A 212 4.57 -0.93 -15.55
C GLU A 212 5.93 -0.23 -15.52
N LYS A 213 6.25 0.45 -14.43
CA LYS A 213 7.45 1.28 -14.34
C LYS A 213 8.73 0.49 -14.14
N TYR A 214 8.70 -0.63 -13.43
CA TYR A 214 9.91 -1.31 -12.97
C TYR A 214 10.05 -2.76 -13.41
N VAL A 215 8.98 -3.43 -13.79
CA VAL A 215 9.02 -4.88 -14.08
C VAL A 215 8.80 -5.18 -15.55
N ILE A 216 7.89 -4.48 -16.22
CA ILE A 216 7.48 -4.78 -17.58
C ILE A 216 8.43 -4.15 -18.58
N THR A 217 8.72 -4.91 -19.67
CA THR A 217 9.51 -4.41 -20.79
C THR A 217 8.71 -3.45 -21.66
N GLU A 218 9.39 -2.56 -22.39
CA GLU A 218 8.79 -1.55 -23.30
C GLU A 218 7.74 -2.16 -24.24
N ASN A 219 7.99 -3.36 -24.78
CA ASN A 219 7.08 -4.03 -25.71
C ASN A 219 5.70 -4.39 -25.14
N LEU A 220 5.56 -4.40 -23.83
CA LEU A 220 4.31 -4.71 -23.14
C LEU A 220 3.63 -3.47 -22.54
N LYS A 221 4.33 -2.34 -22.45
CA LYS A 221 3.81 -1.10 -21.86
C LYS A 221 2.60 -0.56 -22.61
N ASP A 222 2.65 -0.58 -23.95
CA ASP A 222 1.54 -0.11 -24.79
C ASP A 222 0.24 -0.86 -24.53
N GLN A 223 0.34 -2.14 -24.16
CA GLN A 223 -0.82 -2.98 -23.83
C GLN A 223 -1.39 -2.69 -22.43
N LEU A 224 -0.59 -2.09 -21.55
CA LEU A 224 -1.05 -1.66 -20.21
C LEU A 224 -1.77 -0.33 -20.24
N GLU A 225 -1.53 0.53 -21.23
CA GLU A 225 -2.29 1.77 -21.41
C GLU A 225 -3.78 1.51 -21.58
N GLU A 226 -4.15 0.33 -22.09
CA GLU A 226 -5.56 -0.10 -22.15
C GLU A 226 -6.20 -0.23 -20.76
N PHE A 227 -5.43 -0.51 -19.71
CA PHE A 227 -5.94 -0.66 -18.34
C PHE A 227 -6.23 0.66 -17.63
N LYS A 228 -5.79 1.80 -18.19
CA LYS A 228 -6.00 3.15 -17.63
C LYS A 228 -5.79 3.19 -16.13
N ILE A 229 -4.52 3.06 -15.70
CA ILE A 229 -4.16 3.21 -14.28
C ILE A 229 -4.72 4.53 -13.78
N GLN A 230 -5.58 4.48 -12.76
CA GLN A 230 -6.23 5.64 -12.19
C GLN A 230 -5.34 6.26 -11.11
N ASP A 231 -5.48 7.57 -10.92
CA ASP A 231 -4.86 8.29 -9.82
C ASP A 231 -5.40 7.78 -8.47
N PRO A 232 -4.62 7.93 -7.37
CA PRO A 232 -5.08 7.52 -6.05
C PRO A 232 -6.36 8.23 -5.64
N GLU A 233 -7.33 7.45 -5.17
CA GLU A 233 -8.45 7.99 -4.42
C GLU A 233 -7.97 8.41 -3.03
N THR A 234 -8.16 9.67 -2.69
CA THR A 234 -7.81 10.22 -1.39
C THR A 234 -9.06 10.44 -0.54
N PHE A 235 -8.94 10.11 0.74
CA PHE A 235 -10.03 10.26 1.70
C PHE A 235 -9.62 11.29 2.76
N PRO A 236 -10.57 12.14 3.21
CA PRO A 236 -10.30 13.06 4.31
C PRO A 236 -10.00 12.29 5.61
N ASP A 237 -9.17 12.86 6.48
CA ASP A 237 -8.84 12.25 7.78
C ASP A 237 -10.06 12.14 8.69
N LEU A 238 -10.95 13.11 8.58
CA LEU A 238 -12.26 13.14 9.23
C LEU A 238 -13.32 13.42 8.17
N GLY A 239 -14.38 12.66 8.19
CA GLY A 239 -15.45 12.84 7.22
C GLY A 239 -16.72 12.12 7.60
N ILE A 240 -17.78 12.43 6.89
CA ILE A 240 -19.08 11.77 7.02
C ILE A 240 -19.19 10.81 5.86
N TRP A 241 -19.36 9.54 6.18
CA TRP A 241 -19.55 8.48 5.21
C TRP A 241 -21.01 8.04 5.16
N HIS A 242 -21.49 7.74 3.97
CA HIS A 242 -22.80 7.13 3.76
C HIS A 242 -22.71 6.07 2.65
N PRO A 243 -23.30 4.86 2.84
CA PRO A 243 -23.13 3.74 1.88
C PRO A 243 -23.63 4.02 0.47
N MET A 244 -24.55 4.99 0.32
CA MET A 244 -25.11 5.38 -0.98
C MET A 244 -24.47 6.65 -1.56
N ALA A 245 -23.52 7.25 -0.87
CA ALA A 245 -22.83 8.44 -1.35
C ALA A 245 -21.66 8.05 -2.28
N PRO A 246 -21.43 8.84 -3.34
CA PRO A 246 -20.30 8.60 -4.24
C PRO A 246 -18.94 8.83 -3.56
N ASN A 247 -18.89 9.73 -2.56
CA ASN A 247 -17.66 10.12 -1.86
C ASN A 247 -17.95 10.37 -0.38
N MET A 248 -16.90 10.40 0.45
CA MET A 248 -16.99 10.95 1.80
C MET A 248 -17.15 12.46 1.76
N PHE A 249 -17.89 13.01 2.72
CA PHE A 249 -18.10 14.47 2.87
C PHE A 249 -17.14 15.01 3.93
N GLU A 250 -16.48 16.10 3.63
CA GLU A 250 -15.58 16.76 4.59
C GLU A 250 -16.34 17.58 5.63
N SER A 251 -17.60 17.94 5.37
CA SER A 251 -18.41 18.73 6.27
C SER A 251 -19.84 18.23 6.38
N LEU A 252 -20.47 18.50 7.52
CA LEU A 252 -21.90 18.23 7.74
C LEU A 252 -22.80 18.96 6.74
N LYS A 253 -22.39 20.17 6.32
CA LYS A 253 -23.14 20.97 5.35
C LYS A 253 -23.18 20.31 3.99
N GLU A 254 -22.07 19.77 3.52
CA GLU A 254 -22.00 19.02 2.26
C GLU A 254 -22.85 17.76 2.32
N TYR A 255 -22.74 17.00 3.41
CA TYR A 255 -23.59 15.83 3.62
C TYR A 255 -25.08 16.19 3.60
N GLN A 256 -25.50 17.23 4.33
CA GLN A 256 -26.89 17.67 4.37
C GLN A 256 -27.38 18.12 3.00
N ASN A 257 -26.57 18.85 2.24
CA ASN A 257 -26.90 19.26 0.89
C ASN A 257 -27.12 18.05 -0.03
N TRP A 258 -26.24 17.07 0.04
CA TRP A 258 -26.37 15.84 -0.72
C TRP A 258 -27.63 15.06 -0.29
N GLU A 259 -27.84 14.87 1.00
CA GLU A 259 -29.01 14.16 1.54
C GLU A 259 -30.33 14.82 1.13
N ASN A 260 -30.41 16.16 1.17
CA ASN A 260 -31.60 16.91 0.78
C ASN A 260 -31.90 16.86 -0.73
N ASN A 261 -30.86 16.62 -1.54
CA ASN A 261 -31.01 16.57 -3.01
C ASN A 261 -31.19 15.14 -3.55
N ARG A 262 -31.24 14.13 -2.67
CA ARG A 262 -31.46 12.74 -3.08
C ARG A 262 -32.91 12.51 -3.48
N ASN A 263 -33.10 11.96 -4.68
CA ASN A 263 -34.43 11.65 -5.22
C ASN A 263 -34.93 10.24 -4.79
N ASP A 264 -34.06 9.43 -4.14
CA ASP A 264 -34.33 8.05 -3.77
C ASP A 264 -34.83 7.90 -2.31
N ILE A 265 -34.93 9.00 -1.57
CA ILE A 265 -35.36 9.00 -0.18
C ILE A 265 -36.87 9.21 -0.09
N LYS A 266 -37.56 8.25 0.52
CA LYS A 266 -38.91 8.47 1.04
C LYS A 266 -38.86 9.54 2.15
N PRO A 267 -39.88 10.43 2.25
CA PRO A 267 -39.90 11.41 3.35
C PRO A 267 -39.66 10.73 4.68
N LYS A 268 -38.70 11.24 5.47
CA LYS A 268 -38.42 10.74 6.80
C LYS A 268 -39.70 10.81 7.64
N ASP A 269 -40.20 9.69 8.07
CA ASP A 269 -41.16 9.65 9.16
C ASP A 269 -40.42 10.06 10.43
N ASN A 270 -40.90 11.11 11.11
CA ASN A 270 -40.32 11.59 12.38
C ASN A 270 -40.31 10.55 13.50
N LYS A 271 -40.87 9.38 13.26
CA LYS A 271 -40.89 8.22 14.19
C LYS A 271 -39.75 7.25 13.97
N THR A 272 -39.00 7.37 12.88
CA THR A 272 -37.88 6.47 12.61
C THR A 272 -36.67 6.89 13.44
N PRO A 273 -36.15 6.03 14.32
CA PRO A 273 -34.99 6.36 15.13
C PRO A 273 -33.75 6.53 14.23
N THR A 274 -32.93 7.52 14.54
CA THR A 274 -31.65 7.75 13.87
C THR A 274 -30.53 7.24 14.75
N ILE A 275 -29.66 6.38 14.19
CA ILE A 275 -28.47 5.86 14.86
C ILE A 275 -27.25 6.45 14.15
N GLY A 276 -26.39 7.11 14.93
CA GLY A 276 -25.09 7.55 14.47
C GLY A 276 -24.01 6.53 14.83
N LEU A 277 -23.13 6.23 13.89
CA LEU A 277 -21.96 5.38 14.11
C LEU A 277 -20.70 6.22 13.97
N VAL A 278 -19.78 6.05 14.92
CA VAL A 278 -18.41 6.60 14.82
C VAL A 278 -17.48 5.45 14.52
N LEU A 279 -16.86 5.51 13.35
CA LEU A 279 -15.98 4.46 12.86
C LEU A 279 -14.55 5.00 12.70
N GLN A 280 -13.57 4.18 12.99
CA GLN A 280 -12.19 4.45 12.58
C GLN A 280 -12.02 4.12 11.11
N ARG A 281 -11.08 4.77 10.43
CA ARG A 281 -10.79 4.59 9.00
C ARG A 281 -10.60 3.12 8.62
N SER A 282 -9.94 2.34 9.47
CA SER A 282 -9.73 0.91 9.26
C SER A 282 -11.01 0.05 9.19
N HIS A 283 -12.15 0.60 9.54
CA HIS A 283 -13.46 -0.09 9.45
C HIS A 283 -14.26 0.31 8.21
N ILE A 284 -13.81 1.33 7.47
CA ILE A 284 -14.53 1.89 6.31
C ILE A 284 -13.91 1.40 4.99
N VAL A 285 -12.66 0.99 5.03
CA VAL A 285 -11.87 0.55 3.86
C VAL A 285 -11.89 -0.98 3.74
#